data_570fefa13444936e751af8ae37cdb8e1
#
_entry.id   570fefa13444936e751af8ae37cdb8e1
#
_cell.length_a   1.000
_cell.length_b   1.000
_cell.length_c   1.000
_cell.angle_alpha   90.00
_cell.angle_beta   90.00
_cell.angle_gamma   90.00
#
_symmetry.space_group_name_H-M   'P 1'
#
loop_
_entity.id
_entity.type
_entity.pdbx_description
1 polymer ?
#
loop_
_entity_poly.entity_id
_entity_poly.type
_entity_poly.pdbx_seq_one_letter_code
_entity_poly.pdbx_strand_id
1 'polypeptide(L)'
;LELYLRLKGKTKDAVFTRTATRNVGYVVKVLGDRPISSYSSSDAAEFRDWLIGKKMSIKTVKRVFSSVRAIVNLAIAENGIECINGFSKTYFPEDGQNQTRKPIPISYIQQVQALCRAKDDDMRWLIGLISDTGMRLGEAVGLLRSDIKLDDAVPHVQLQPHSWRSLKTVGSKRNIPLVGHALWAAGRIVAQEDASSFAFPRYCNGISSNANSAS
;
A
#
# COMPACT_ATOMS: atom_id res chain seq x y z
N LEU A 1 -10.94 -18.75 -10.41
CA LEU A 1 -10.85 -17.50 -9.66
C LEU A 1 -11.74 -17.54 -8.41
N GLU A 2 -13.00 -17.93 -8.50
CA GLU A 2 -13.96 -17.99 -7.40
C GLU A 2 -13.44 -18.76 -6.18
N LEU A 3 -12.88 -19.96 -6.40
CA LEU A 3 -12.25 -20.76 -5.36
C LEU A 3 -11.16 -19.95 -4.58
N TYR A 4 -10.29 -19.26 -5.32
CA TYR A 4 -9.23 -18.44 -4.72
C TYR A 4 -9.80 -17.29 -3.88
N LEU A 5 -10.80 -16.59 -4.39
CA LEU A 5 -11.46 -15.50 -3.67
C LEU A 5 -12.22 -16.01 -2.44
N ARG A 6 -12.88 -17.16 -2.54
CA ARG A 6 -13.56 -17.79 -1.41
C ARG A 6 -12.60 -18.18 -0.29
N LEU A 7 -11.45 -18.77 -0.62
CA LEU A 7 -10.51 -19.28 0.39
C LEU A 7 -9.54 -18.21 0.91
N LYS A 8 -9.06 -17.32 0.04
CA LYS A 8 -8.04 -16.30 0.41
C LYS A 8 -8.60 -14.89 0.58
N GLY A 9 -9.82 -14.62 0.09
CA GLY A 9 -10.40 -13.28 0.10
C GLY A 9 -11.19 -12.91 1.35
N LYS A 10 -11.60 -13.87 2.19
CA LYS A 10 -12.48 -13.64 3.35
C LYS A 10 -12.04 -12.52 4.31
N THR A 11 -10.73 -12.37 4.49
CA THR A 11 -10.14 -11.37 5.40
C THR A 11 -9.43 -10.24 4.66
N LYS A 12 -9.62 -10.14 3.34
CA LYS A 12 -8.94 -9.18 2.47
C LYS A 12 -9.88 -8.05 2.06
N ASP A 13 -9.27 -6.93 1.71
CA ASP A 13 -9.99 -5.75 1.23
C ASP A 13 -10.48 -5.91 -0.23
N ALA A 14 -11.34 -4.99 -0.66
CA ALA A 14 -11.86 -4.97 -2.03
C ALA A 14 -10.75 -4.82 -3.09
N VAL A 15 -9.59 -4.27 -2.74
CA VAL A 15 -8.44 -4.12 -3.64
C VAL A 15 -7.85 -5.48 -3.99
N PHE A 16 -7.80 -6.40 -3.03
CA PHE A 16 -7.36 -7.78 -3.26
C PHE A 16 -8.23 -8.47 -4.33
N THR A 17 -9.55 -8.46 -4.14
CA THR A 17 -10.51 -9.05 -5.08
C THR A 17 -10.38 -8.43 -6.46
N ARG A 18 -10.43 -7.10 -6.56
CA ARG A 18 -10.30 -6.37 -7.83
C ARG A 18 -8.97 -6.67 -8.53
N THR A 19 -7.87 -6.78 -7.79
CA THR A 19 -6.55 -7.08 -8.35
C THR A 19 -6.50 -8.50 -8.89
N ALA A 20 -6.99 -9.50 -8.16
CA ALA A 20 -7.04 -10.89 -8.60
C ALA A 20 -7.92 -11.04 -9.86
N THR A 21 -9.11 -10.45 -9.85
CA THR A 21 -10.05 -10.47 -11.00
C THR A 21 -9.43 -9.82 -12.23
N ARG A 22 -8.81 -8.65 -12.08
CA ARG A 22 -8.12 -7.97 -13.19
C ARG A 22 -6.99 -8.81 -13.76
N ASN A 23 -6.16 -9.44 -12.92
CA ASN A 23 -5.01 -10.19 -13.38
C ASN A 23 -5.42 -11.48 -14.11
N VAL A 24 -6.48 -12.17 -13.65
CA VAL A 24 -7.09 -13.30 -14.37
C VAL A 24 -7.73 -12.81 -15.68
N GLY A 25 -8.43 -11.67 -15.65
CA GLY A 25 -8.99 -11.07 -16.85
C GLY A 25 -7.95 -10.76 -17.93
N TYR A 26 -6.72 -10.41 -17.56
CA TYR A 26 -5.63 -10.26 -18.54
C TYR A 26 -5.24 -11.60 -19.17
N VAL A 27 -5.17 -12.70 -18.38
CA VAL A 27 -4.87 -14.03 -18.91
C VAL A 27 -5.94 -14.46 -19.90
N VAL A 28 -7.22 -14.38 -19.50
CA VAL A 28 -8.36 -14.76 -20.36
C VAL A 28 -8.40 -13.92 -21.65
N LYS A 29 -8.11 -12.62 -21.55
CA LYS A 29 -8.07 -11.73 -22.72
C LYS A 29 -7.02 -12.13 -23.75
N VAL A 30 -5.86 -12.59 -23.33
CA VAL A 30 -4.71 -12.89 -24.20
C VAL A 30 -4.73 -14.34 -24.67
N LEU A 31 -4.98 -15.24 -23.75
CA LEU A 31 -4.82 -16.68 -23.97
C LEU A 31 -6.16 -17.41 -24.11
N GLY A 32 -7.29 -16.72 -23.91
CA GLY A 32 -8.62 -17.33 -23.89
C GLY A 32 -8.97 -17.97 -22.55
N ASP A 33 -10.25 -18.25 -22.33
CA ASP A 33 -10.74 -19.00 -21.17
C ASP A 33 -10.67 -20.50 -21.47
N ARG A 34 -9.67 -21.15 -20.89
CA ARG A 34 -9.33 -22.54 -21.14
C ARG A 34 -9.16 -23.32 -19.83
N PRO A 35 -9.26 -24.66 -19.85
CA PRO A 35 -8.88 -25.48 -18.70
C PRO A 35 -7.46 -25.16 -18.22
N ILE A 36 -7.26 -25.13 -16.89
CA ILE A 36 -5.95 -24.77 -16.27
C ILE A 36 -4.81 -25.67 -16.78
N SER A 37 -5.09 -26.96 -17.00
CA SER A 37 -4.13 -27.94 -17.51
C SER A 37 -3.67 -27.68 -18.96
N SER A 38 -4.37 -26.85 -19.73
CA SER A 38 -4.03 -26.53 -21.11
C SER A 38 -3.10 -25.34 -21.28
N TYR A 39 -2.85 -24.55 -20.22
CA TYR A 39 -1.91 -23.45 -20.31
C TYR A 39 -0.46 -23.95 -20.18
N SER A 40 0.32 -23.69 -21.21
CA SER A 40 1.73 -24.07 -21.31
C SER A 40 2.69 -22.97 -20.88
N SER A 41 3.98 -23.30 -20.85
CA SER A 41 5.04 -22.29 -20.62
C SER A 41 5.20 -21.32 -21.79
N SER A 42 4.85 -21.72 -23.02
CA SER A 42 4.82 -20.82 -24.19
C SER A 42 3.69 -19.82 -24.10
N ASP A 43 2.50 -20.22 -23.64
CA ASP A 43 1.39 -19.30 -23.34
C ASP A 43 1.82 -18.27 -22.27
N ALA A 44 2.52 -18.71 -21.23
CA ALA A 44 3.03 -17.80 -20.21
C ALA A 44 4.06 -16.80 -20.76
N ALA A 45 4.90 -17.19 -21.73
CA ALA A 45 5.81 -16.28 -22.41
C ALA A 45 5.04 -15.26 -23.26
N GLU A 46 4.05 -15.69 -24.04
CA GLU A 46 3.16 -14.80 -24.80
C GLU A 46 2.45 -13.79 -23.89
N PHE A 47 1.91 -14.24 -22.78
CA PHE A 47 1.27 -13.38 -21.79
C PHE A 47 2.24 -12.34 -21.19
N ARG A 48 3.48 -12.76 -20.87
CA ARG A 48 4.53 -11.84 -20.42
C ARG A 48 4.80 -10.76 -21.47
N ASP A 49 4.99 -11.17 -22.73
CA ASP A 49 5.36 -10.24 -23.81
C ASP A 49 4.22 -9.26 -24.10
N TRP A 50 2.96 -9.72 -24.01
CA TRP A 50 1.80 -8.84 -24.10
C TRP A 50 1.79 -7.78 -22.96
N LEU A 51 2.06 -8.18 -21.71
CA LEU A 51 2.13 -7.23 -20.58
C LEU A 51 3.26 -6.20 -20.78
N ILE A 52 4.42 -6.64 -21.27
CA ILE A 52 5.53 -5.75 -21.61
C ILE A 52 5.14 -4.80 -22.75
N GLY A 53 4.47 -5.29 -23.78
CA GLY A 53 3.94 -4.50 -24.89
C GLY A 53 2.92 -3.43 -24.44
N LYS A 54 2.25 -3.65 -23.29
CA LYS A 54 1.43 -2.63 -22.60
C LYS A 54 2.25 -1.60 -21.82
N LYS A 55 3.58 -1.57 -21.98
CA LYS A 55 4.51 -0.67 -21.29
C LYS A 55 4.48 -0.82 -19.75
N MET A 56 4.10 -1.98 -19.24
CA MET A 56 4.21 -2.27 -17.82
C MET A 56 5.68 -2.51 -17.46
N SER A 57 6.13 -1.94 -16.33
CA SER A 57 7.47 -2.24 -15.82
C SER A 57 7.61 -3.74 -15.50
N ILE A 58 8.81 -4.29 -15.66
CA ILE A 58 9.10 -5.71 -15.34
C ILE A 58 8.70 -6.06 -13.91
N LYS A 59 8.87 -5.14 -12.98
CA LYS A 59 8.42 -5.29 -11.59
C LYS A 59 6.90 -5.47 -11.49
N THR A 60 6.13 -4.71 -12.27
CA THR A 60 4.66 -4.85 -12.34
C THR A 60 4.26 -6.18 -13.00
N VAL A 61 4.91 -6.57 -14.09
CA VAL A 61 4.71 -7.86 -14.76
C VAL A 61 4.96 -9.01 -13.79
N LYS A 62 6.08 -9.01 -13.06
CA LYS A 62 6.38 -10.01 -12.02
C LYS A 62 5.29 -10.10 -10.95
N ARG A 63 4.69 -8.95 -10.54
CA ARG A 63 3.56 -8.93 -9.57
C ARG A 63 2.28 -9.53 -10.14
N VAL A 64 1.95 -9.27 -11.42
CA VAL A 64 0.82 -9.90 -12.11
C VAL A 64 1.02 -11.41 -12.14
N PHE A 65 2.19 -11.88 -12.56
CA PHE A 65 2.54 -13.30 -12.58
C PHE A 65 2.49 -13.94 -11.18
N SER A 66 2.96 -13.27 -10.15
CA SER A 66 2.86 -13.76 -8.77
C SER A 66 1.40 -14.03 -8.36
N SER A 67 0.49 -13.12 -8.73
CA SER A 67 -0.94 -13.29 -8.48
C SER A 67 -1.54 -14.46 -9.29
N VAL A 68 -1.25 -14.54 -10.60
CA VAL A 68 -1.73 -15.62 -11.47
C VAL A 68 -1.21 -16.98 -10.99
N ARG A 69 0.08 -17.09 -10.68
CA ARG A 69 0.69 -18.32 -10.12
C ARG A 69 0.00 -18.80 -8.85
N ALA A 70 -0.28 -17.86 -7.93
CA ALA A 70 -0.94 -18.20 -6.67
C ALA A 70 -2.35 -18.72 -6.88
N ILE A 71 -3.10 -18.14 -7.84
CA ILE A 71 -4.46 -18.56 -8.19
C ILE A 71 -4.44 -19.94 -8.83
N VAL A 72 -3.56 -20.15 -9.81
CA VAL A 72 -3.45 -21.44 -10.54
C VAL A 72 -2.95 -22.54 -9.62
N ASN A 73 -1.92 -22.30 -8.80
CA ASN A 73 -1.42 -23.30 -7.84
C ASN A 73 -2.50 -23.71 -6.85
N LEU A 74 -3.27 -22.76 -6.33
CA LEU A 74 -4.36 -23.10 -5.41
C LEU A 74 -5.44 -23.94 -6.12
N ALA A 75 -5.80 -23.60 -7.36
CA ALA A 75 -6.78 -24.35 -8.11
C ALA A 75 -6.31 -25.79 -8.43
N ILE A 76 -5.04 -25.97 -8.78
CA ILE A 76 -4.42 -27.28 -9.00
C ILE A 76 -4.49 -28.10 -7.70
N ALA A 77 -4.06 -27.54 -6.58
CA ALA A 77 -4.01 -28.24 -5.30
C ALA A 77 -5.39 -28.64 -4.77
N GLU A 78 -6.35 -27.70 -4.80
CA GLU A 78 -7.68 -27.90 -4.22
C GLU A 78 -8.58 -28.83 -5.07
N ASN A 79 -8.32 -28.94 -6.39
CA ASN A 79 -9.12 -29.79 -7.27
C ASN A 79 -8.36 -31.08 -7.67
N GLY A 80 -7.20 -31.36 -7.11
CA GLY A 80 -6.42 -32.56 -7.43
C GLY A 80 -6.05 -32.66 -8.92
N ILE A 81 -5.75 -31.53 -9.59
CA ILE A 81 -5.46 -31.53 -11.02
C ILE A 81 -4.00 -31.97 -11.21
N GLU A 82 -3.81 -33.06 -11.94
CA GLU A 82 -2.46 -33.56 -12.26
C GLU A 82 -1.86 -32.77 -13.44
N CYS A 83 -1.37 -31.56 -13.16
CA CYS A 83 -0.66 -30.76 -14.14
C CYS A 83 0.38 -29.84 -13.48
N ILE A 84 1.36 -29.39 -14.27
CA ILE A 84 2.31 -28.36 -13.86
C ILE A 84 1.72 -27.00 -14.19
N ASN A 85 1.85 -26.05 -13.26
CA ASN A 85 1.47 -24.67 -13.53
C ASN A 85 2.34 -24.05 -14.62
N GLY A 86 1.80 -23.83 -15.82
CA GLY A 86 2.51 -23.27 -16.97
C GLY A 86 3.16 -21.90 -16.71
N PHE A 87 2.62 -21.14 -15.77
CA PHE A 87 3.17 -19.82 -15.40
C PHE A 87 4.35 -19.90 -14.41
N SER A 88 4.70 -21.07 -13.86
CA SER A 88 5.66 -21.19 -12.74
C SER A 88 7.09 -20.79 -13.10
N LYS A 89 7.60 -21.20 -14.25
CA LYS A 89 9.01 -21.02 -14.68
C LYS A 89 9.19 -19.96 -15.77
N THR A 90 8.34 -18.93 -15.79
CA THR A 90 8.45 -17.86 -16.79
C THR A 90 9.70 -17.03 -16.56
N TYR A 91 10.52 -16.86 -17.59
CA TYR A 91 11.68 -15.93 -17.60
C TYR A 91 11.19 -14.48 -17.68
N PHE A 92 11.86 -13.57 -16.99
CA PHE A 92 11.63 -12.13 -17.09
C PHE A 92 12.96 -11.43 -17.41
N PRO A 93 12.99 -10.55 -18.43
CA PRO A 93 14.18 -9.76 -18.70
C PRO A 93 14.54 -8.90 -17.47
N GLU A 94 15.81 -8.56 -17.35
CA GLU A 94 16.25 -7.64 -16.32
C GLU A 94 15.73 -6.23 -16.61
N ASP A 95 15.27 -5.55 -15.54
CA ASP A 95 14.87 -4.15 -15.61
C ASP A 95 16.13 -3.31 -15.57
N GLY A 96 16.66 -2.91 -16.73
CA GLY A 96 17.89 -2.11 -16.85
C GLY A 96 17.82 -0.73 -16.17
N GLN A 97 16.70 -0.38 -15.57
CA GLN A 97 16.45 0.88 -14.87
C GLN A 97 15.95 0.66 -13.44
N ASN A 98 16.69 -0.05 -12.62
CA ASN A 98 16.49 0.04 -11.18
C ASN A 98 17.04 1.40 -10.70
N GLN A 99 16.30 2.47 -10.97
CA GLN A 99 16.56 3.76 -10.31
C GLN A 99 16.20 3.60 -8.82
N THR A 100 17.20 3.28 -8.03
CA THR A 100 17.10 3.33 -6.58
C THR A 100 16.84 4.79 -6.20
N ARG A 101 15.71 5.05 -5.53
CA ARG A 101 15.41 6.40 -5.04
C ARG A 101 16.53 6.83 -4.11
N LYS A 102 17.18 7.94 -4.44
CA LYS A 102 18.20 8.53 -3.56
C LYS A 102 17.52 9.14 -2.33
N PRO A 103 18.16 9.10 -1.16
CA PRO A 103 17.70 9.85 0.00
C PRO A 103 17.55 11.34 -0.32
N ILE A 104 16.54 11.98 0.25
CA ILE A 104 16.36 13.41 0.10
C ILE A 104 17.47 14.11 0.91
N PRO A 105 18.24 15.06 0.35
CA PRO A 105 19.24 15.80 1.08
C PRO A 105 18.63 16.55 2.28
N ILE A 106 19.34 16.61 3.40
CA ILE A 106 18.86 17.23 4.64
C ILE A 106 18.49 18.71 4.42
N SER A 107 19.26 19.43 3.61
CA SER A 107 18.97 20.83 3.28
C SER A 107 17.60 21.04 2.63
N TYR A 108 17.16 20.11 1.77
CA TYR A 108 15.82 20.15 1.18
C TYR A 108 14.73 19.84 2.21
N ILE A 109 14.99 18.89 3.12
CA ILE A 109 14.05 18.59 4.21
C ILE A 109 13.86 19.83 5.07
N GLN A 110 14.93 20.51 5.46
CA GLN A 110 14.89 21.76 6.25
C GLN A 110 14.12 22.88 5.56
N GLN A 111 14.33 23.06 4.24
CA GLN A 111 13.57 24.04 3.45
C GLN A 111 12.06 23.73 3.43
N VAL A 112 11.70 22.45 3.21
CA VAL A 112 10.30 22.03 3.24
C VAL A 112 9.69 22.25 4.62
N GLN A 113 10.42 21.92 5.69
CA GLN A 113 9.99 22.11 7.07
C GLN A 113 9.77 23.61 7.39
N ALA A 114 10.65 24.50 6.93
CA ALA A 114 10.48 25.94 7.09
C ALA A 114 9.22 26.45 6.36
N LEU A 115 8.97 25.98 5.13
CA LEU A 115 7.76 26.29 4.37
C LEU A 115 6.49 25.76 5.03
N CYS A 116 6.56 24.58 5.67
CA CYS A 116 5.44 24.04 6.43
C CYS A 116 5.05 24.94 7.59
N ARG A 117 6.04 25.44 8.33
CA ARG A 117 5.79 26.41 9.43
C ARG A 117 5.22 27.73 8.93
N ALA A 118 5.72 28.25 7.81
CA ALA A 118 5.26 29.52 7.25
C ALA A 118 3.81 29.46 6.74
N LYS A 119 3.38 28.33 6.18
CA LYS A 119 2.00 28.16 5.68
C LYS A 119 1.00 27.73 6.74
N ASP A 120 1.42 26.92 7.69
CA ASP A 120 0.71 26.53 8.91
C ASP A 120 -0.74 26.07 8.69
N ASP A 121 -0.93 25.07 7.82
CA ASP A 121 -2.22 24.46 7.50
C ASP A 121 -2.19 22.93 7.70
N ASP A 122 -3.35 22.26 7.58
CA ASP A 122 -3.52 20.83 7.81
C ASP A 122 -2.57 19.95 6.97
N MET A 123 -2.36 20.30 5.69
CA MET A 123 -1.44 19.59 4.82
C MET A 123 0.02 19.74 5.31
N ARG A 124 0.41 20.91 5.77
CA ARG A 124 1.78 21.19 6.27
C ARG A 124 2.03 20.54 7.61
N TRP A 125 1.01 20.44 8.45
CA TRP A 125 1.11 19.66 9.70
C TRP A 125 1.28 18.16 9.40
N LEU A 126 0.59 17.63 8.38
CA LEU A 126 0.79 16.24 7.94
C LEU A 126 2.23 15.98 7.47
N ILE A 127 2.78 16.89 6.64
CA ILE A 127 4.18 16.81 6.19
C ILE A 127 5.15 16.91 7.36
N GLY A 128 4.95 17.90 8.25
CA GLY A 128 5.77 18.10 9.44
C GLY A 128 5.75 16.88 10.37
N LEU A 129 4.57 16.29 10.59
CA LEU A 129 4.43 15.09 11.41
C LEU A 129 5.22 13.91 10.83
N ILE A 130 5.14 13.70 9.52
CA ILE A 130 5.80 12.56 8.86
C ILE A 130 7.32 12.77 8.77
N SER A 131 7.79 14.01 8.61
CA SER A 131 9.20 14.32 8.36
C SER A 131 10.15 13.80 9.44
N ASP A 132 9.75 13.88 10.71
CA ASP A 132 10.58 13.48 11.84
C ASP A 132 10.14 12.16 12.49
N THR A 133 8.93 11.66 12.17
CA THR A 133 8.43 10.39 12.72
C THR A 133 8.69 9.20 11.81
N GLY A 134 8.88 9.41 10.50
CA GLY A 134 8.99 8.35 9.52
C GLY A 134 7.72 7.48 9.40
N MET A 135 6.57 7.96 9.86
CA MET A 135 5.29 7.28 9.72
C MET A 135 4.92 7.09 8.24
N ARG A 136 4.22 6.00 7.95
CA ARG A 136 3.60 5.86 6.61
C ARG A 136 2.47 6.88 6.47
N LEU A 137 2.29 7.43 5.27
CA LEU A 137 1.20 8.38 5.00
C LEU A 137 -0.17 7.85 5.47
N GLY A 138 -0.48 6.57 5.17
CA GLY A 138 -1.72 5.94 5.62
C GLY A 138 -1.83 5.76 7.14
N GLU A 139 -0.71 5.70 7.86
CA GLU A 139 -0.69 5.69 9.32
C GLU A 139 -1.04 7.08 9.87
N ALA A 140 -0.43 8.12 9.31
CA ALA A 140 -0.61 9.50 9.76
C ALA A 140 -2.03 10.04 9.48
N VAL A 141 -2.55 9.91 8.26
CA VAL A 141 -3.88 10.45 7.90
C VAL A 141 -5.04 9.80 8.66
N GLY A 142 -4.85 8.59 9.20
CA GLY A 142 -5.87 7.87 9.95
C GLY A 142 -5.76 8.03 11.47
N LEU A 143 -4.99 8.98 11.98
CA LEU A 143 -4.86 9.24 13.41
C LEU A 143 -6.11 9.93 13.97
N LEU A 144 -6.44 9.57 15.22
CA LEU A 144 -7.25 10.41 16.09
C LEU A 144 -6.36 11.45 16.76
N ARG A 145 -6.93 12.59 17.15
CA ARG A 145 -6.23 13.55 18.03
C ARG A 145 -5.86 12.90 19.37
N SER A 146 -6.71 12.01 19.88
CA SER A 146 -6.45 11.24 21.11
C SER A 146 -5.28 10.24 20.99
N ASP A 147 -4.83 9.88 19.76
CA ASP A 147 -3.62 9.10 19.56
C ASP A 147 -2.35 9.93 19.80
N ILE A 148 -2.46 11.26 19.84
CA ILE A 148 -1.35 12.19 20.07
C ILE A 148 -1.30 12.53 21.56
N LYS A 149 -0.23 12.11 22.23
CA LYS A 149 -0.02 12.29 23.67
C LYS A 149 1.05 13.36 23.87
N LEU A 150 0.61 14.61 24.10
CA LEU A 150 1.53 15.75 24.31
C LEU A 150 1.90 15.92 25.79
N ASP A 151 0.99 15.52 26.69
CA ASP A 151 1.14 15.76 28.14
C ASP A 151 1.88 14.62 28.86
N ASP A 152 2.24 13.54 28.14
CA ASP A 152 3.03 12.45 28.69
C ASP A 152 4.50 12.90 28.91
N ALA A 153 5.23 12.22 29.79
CA ALA A 153 6.64 12.52 30.09
C ALA A 153 7.52 12.59 28.82
N VAL A 154 7.19 11.81 27.80
CA VAL A 154 7.76 11.90 26.46
C VAL A 154 6.60 12.08 25.48
N PRO A 155 6.41 13.26 24.89
CA PRO A 155 5.39 13.46 23.86
C PRO A 155 5.52 12.44 22.72
N HIS A 156 4.42 11.78 22.36
CA HIS A 156 4.47 10.72 21.35
C HIS A 156 3.14 10.54 20.61
N VAL A 157 3.18 9.86 19.46
CA VAL A 157 2.01 9.30 18.79
C VAL A 157 1.88 7.84 19.19
N GLN A 158 0.74 7.45 19.75
CA GLN A 158 0.38 6.06 20.00
C GLN A 158 -0.22 5.47 18.72
N LEU A 159 0.61 4.83 17.89
CA LEU A 159 0.15 4.22 16.66
C LEU A 159 -0.51 2.87 16.94
N GLN A 160 -1.83 2.79 16.76
CA GLN A 160 -2.64 1.59 16.98
C GLN A 160 -3.63 1.37 15.84
N PRO A 161 -4.15 0.13 15.63
CA PRO A 161 -5.19 -0.12 14.64
C PRO A 161 -6.50 0.54 15.04
N HIS A 162 -7.26 1.00 14.04
CA HIS A 162 -8.63 1.49 14.15
C HIS A 162 -9.52 0.78 13.12
N SER A 163 -10.83 0.82 13.26
CA SER A 163 -11.77 0.17 12.33
C SER A 163 -11.63 0.67 10.88
N TRP A 164 -11.26 1.93 10.69
CA TRP A 164 -11.04 2.58 9.39
C TRP A 164 -9.58 2.48 8.90
N ARG A 165 -8.64 2.02 9.73
CA ARG A 165 -7.21 1.95 9.41
C ARG A 165 -6.58 0.72 10.04
N SER A 166 -6.31 -0.29 9.23
CA SER A 166 -5.47 -1.42 9.64
C SER A 166 -3.99 -1.04 9.61
N LEU A 167 -3.18 -1.69 10.42
CA LEU A 167 -1.72 -1.60 10.33
C LEU A 167 -1.16 -2.72 9.46
N LYS A 168 -0.08 -2.45 8.75
CA LYS A 168 0.51 -3.40 7.78
C LYS A 168 0.95 -4.72 8.42
N THR A 169 1.44 -4.68 9.65
CA THR A 169 1.91 -5.84 10.42
C THR A 169 1.56 -5.66 11.89
N VAL A 170 1.54 -6.74 12.67
CA VAL A 170 1.31 -6.69 14.11
C VAL A 170 2.35 -5.80 14.81
N GLY A 171 3.61 -5.88 14.42
CA GLY A 171 4.69 -5.02 14.95
C GLY A 171 4.63 -3.54 14.54
N SER A 172 3.63 -3.15 13.74
CA SER A 172 3.44 -1.73 13.39
C SER A 172 2.77 -0.92 14.52
N LYS A 173 2.13 -1.59 15.52
CA LYS A 173 1.64 -0.92 16.73
C LYS A 173 2.85 -0.50 17.56
N ARG A 174 2.97 0.81 17.81
CA ARG A 174 4.11 1.39 18.52
C ARG A 174 3.83 2.80 18.99
N ASN A 175 4.60 3.26 19.99
CA ASN A 175 4.69 4.68 20.35
C ASN A 175 5.86 5.30 19.58
N ILE A 176 5.61 6.45 18.96
CA ILE A 176 6.59 7.19 18.15
C ILE A 176 6.85 8.52 18.84
N PRO A 177 8.05 8.74 19.43
CA PRO A 177 8.38 10.00 20.05
C PRO A 177 8.24 11.17 19.08
N LEU A 178 7.74 12.29 19.59
CA LEU A 178 7.57 13.54 18.85
C LEU A 178 8.74 14.48 19.15
N VAL A 179 9.47 14.84 18.11
CA VAL A 179 10.58 15.80 18.18
C VAL A 179 10.49 16.82 17.05
N GLY A 180 11.21 17.93 17.15
CA GLY A 180 11.39 18.89 16.06
C GLY A 180 10.09 19.39 15.44
N HIS A 181 9.94 19.19 14.13
CA HIS A 181 8.77 19.63 13.36
C HIS A 181 7.55 18.73 13.59
N ALA A 182 7.77 17.46 13.94
CA ALA A 182 6.67 16.56 14.29
C ALA A 182 6.00 16.98 15.60
N LEU A 183 6.76 17.44 16.58
CA LEU A 183 6.21 17.98 17.84
C LEU A 183 5.41 19.27 17.60
N TRP A 184 5.95 20.19 16.79
CA TRP A 184 5.23 21.40 16.39
C TRP A 184 3.92 21.05 15.67
N ALA A 185 3.96 20.15 14.67
CA ALA A 185 2.77 19.75 13.92
C ALA A 185 1.73 19.08 14.81
N ALA A 186 2.15 18.21 15.73
CA ALA A 186 1.28 17.57 16.70
C ALA A 186 0.57 18.59 17.61
N GLY A 187 1.29 19.63 18.08
CA GLY A 187 0.70 20.73 18.83
C GLY A 187 -0.38 21.47 18.03
N ARG A 188 -0.13 21.76 16.74
CA ARG A 188 -1.13 22.42 15.87
C ARG A 188 -2.35 21.52 15.61
N ILE A 189 -2.13 20.21 15.41
CA ILE A 189 -3.22 19.24 15.18
C ILE A 189 -4.13 19.15 16.42
N VAL A 190 -3.55 19.06 17.61
CA VAL A 190 -4.34 18.97 18.86
C VAL A 190 -5.08 20.26 19.16
N ALA A 191 -4.50 21.41 18.85
CA ALA A 191 -5.07 22.74 19.08
C ALA A 191 -6.16 23.15 18.07
N GLN A 192 -6.52 22.30 17.09
CA GLN A 192 -7.63 22.61 16.19
C GLN A 192 -8.96 22.73 16.93
N GLU A 193 -9.69 23.81 16.70
CA GLU A 193 -10.97 24.11 17.36
C GLU A 193 -12.19 23.43 16.70
N ASP A 194 -11.98 22.68 15.61
CA ASP A 194 -13.09 21.96 14.95
C ASP A 194 -13.62 20.81 15.83
N ALA A 195 -14.87 20.40 15.60
CA ALA A 195 -15.53 19.32 16.35
C ALA A 195 -15.03 17.91 16.01
N SER A 196 -14.06 17.76 15.11
CA SER A 196 -13.57 16.47 14.66
C SER A 196 -12.65 15.81 15.71
N SER A 197 -12.86 14.52 15.95
CA SER A 197 -11.90 13.71 16.71
C SER A 197 -10.68 13.27 15.89
N PHE A 198 -10.71 13.44 14.56
CA PHE A 198 -9.63 13.04 13.66
C PHE A 198 -8.54 14.11 13.59
N ALA A 199 -7.28 13.66 13.51
CA ALA A 199 -6.15 14.55 13.28
C ALA A 199 -6.22 15.23 11.89
N PHE A 200 -6.77 14.50 10.91
CA PHE A 200 -6.89 14.96 9.53
C PHE A 200 -8.28 14.61 8.96
N PRO A 201 -9.35 15.33 9.35
CA PRO A 201 -10.72 15.02 8.95
C PRO A 201 -10.96 15.07 7.44
N ARG A 202 -10.15 15.82 6.70
CA ARG A 202 -10.16 15.87 5.24
C ARG A 202 -9.86 14.53 4.60
N TYR A 203 -9.09 13.66 5.25
CA TYR A 203 -8.62 12.38 4.71
C TYR A 203 -9.17 11.16 5.44
N CYS A 204 -9.84 11.37 6.57
CA CYS A 204 -10.38 10.29 7.40
C CYS A 204 -11.73 10.68 7.99
N ASN A 205 -12.73 9.78 7.84
CA ASN A 205 -14.11 10.01 8.28
C ASN A 205 -14.64 8.92 9.25
N GLY A 206 -13.77 8.05 9.75
CA GLY A 206 -14.17 6.95 10.66
C GLY A 206 -14.72 5.69 9.96
N ILE A 207 -14.98 5.74 8.66
CA ILE A 207 -15.36 4.59 7.83
C ILE A 207 -14.14 4.14 7.02
N SER A 208 -13.41 5.08 6.48
CA SER A 208 -12.21 4.85 5.69
C SER A 208 -11.20 5.98 5.85
N SER A 209 -9.94 5.69 5.57
CA SER A 209 -8.88 6.69 5.42
C SER A 209 -8.33 6.65 4.00
N ASN A 210 -8.19 7.82 3.38
CA ASN A 210 -7.72 7.95 1.99
C ASN A 210 -6.36 8.66 1.93
N ALA A 211 -5.30 7.88 2.09
CA ALA A 211 -3.93 8.39 1.98
C ALA A 211 -3.57 8.89 0.55
N ASN A 212 -4.22 8.34 -0.49
CA ASN A 212 -3.94 8.76 -1.87
C ASN A 212 -4.44 10.18 -2.16
N SER A 213 -5.42 10.68 -1.42
CA SER A 213 -5.90 12.06 -1.57
C SER A 213 -4.97 13.09 -0.90
N ALA A 214 -4.04 12.63 -0.06
CA ALA A 214 -3.04 13.44 0.62
C ALA A 214 -1.65 13.36 -0.07
N SER A 215 -1.55 12.59 -1.15
CA SER A 215 -0.31 12.32 -1.91
C SER A 215 -0.12 13.29 -3.06
#